data_b67452c58ab96a5ac85793db7bed57bd
#
_entry.id   b67452c58ab96a5ac85793db7bed57bd
#
_cell.length_a   1.000
_cell.length_b   1.000
_cell.length_c   1.000
_cell.angle_alpha   90.00
_cell.angle_beta   90.00
_cell.angle_gamma   90.00
#
_symmetry.space_group_name_H-M   'P 1'
#
loop_
_entity.id
_entity.type
_entity.pdbx_description
1 polymer ?
#
loop_
_entity_poly.entity_id
_entity_poly.type
_entity_poly.pdbx_seq_one_letter_code
_entity_poly.pdbx_strand_id
1 'polypeptide(L)'
;MKKLWSIFTDDMNKCIVTSAEVNIERHHVFGGANRKKSEKYGFVVPLHSSVHPNGAYRTDTNWMELDHWLKRMCQEHFIMNTGSRDEWYKEFGRFYDDRSDEKVWLNGRFTW
;
A
#
# COMPACT_ATOMS: atom_id res chain seq x y z
N MET A 1 1.70 -22.14 6.89
CA MET A 1 1.09 -21.03 6.15
C MET A 1 1.75 -19.72 6.58
N LYS A 2 2.16 -18.91 5.61
CA LYS A 2 2.84 -17.66 5.90
C LYS A 2 1.82 -16.60 6.32
N LYS A 3 2.06 -15.96 7.47
CA LYS A 3 1.21 -14.88 7.95
C LYS A 3 1.55 -13.58 7.22
N LEU A 4 0.55 -12.89 6.70
CA LEU A 4 0.73 -11.59 6.08
C LEU A 4 1.01 -10.52 7.16
N TRP A 5 1.85 -9.57 6.83
CA TRP A 5 2.19 -8.46 7.70
C TRP A 5 2.33 -7.18 6.87
N SER A 6 2.36 -6.05 7.53
CA SER A 6 2.32 -4.76 6.86
C SER A 6 3.31 -3.78 7.49
N ILE A 7 3.98 -2.99 6.64
CA ILE A 7 4.77 -1.85 7.10
C ILE A 7 3.87 -0.68 7.51
N PHE A 8 2.58 -0.72 7.15
CA PHE A 8 1.65 0.39 7.40
C PHE A 8 0.93 0.29 8.74
N THR A 9 0.77 -0.91 9.27
CA THR A 9 -0.01 -1.13 10.49
C THR A 9 0.34 -2.45 11.15
N ASP A 10 0.15 -2.51 12.45
CA ASP A 10 0.23 -3.76 13.22
C ASP A 10 -1.12 -4.48 13.26
N ASP A 11 -2.21 -3.80 12.90
CA ASP A 11 -3.56 -4.35 12.93
C ASP A 11 -4.07 -4.63 11.52
N MET A 12 -3.93 -5.88 11.08
CA MET A 12 -4.35 -6.32 9.75
C MET A 12 -5.86 -6.50 9.61
N ASN A 13 -6.61 -6.24 10.65
CA ASN A 13 -8.07 -6.40 10.66
C ASN A 13 -8.81 -5.05 10.64
N LYS A 14 -8.07 -3.97 10.49
CA LYS A 14 -8.63 -2.62 10.49
C LYS A 14 -8.14 -1.84 9.28
N CYS A 15 -9.07 -1.26 8.53
CA CYS A 15 -8.72 -0.46 7.36
C CYS A 15 -7.89 0.76 7.75
N ILE A 16 -6.74 0.96 7.09
CA ILE A 16 -5.87 2.10 7.39
C ILE A 16 -6.45 3.42 6.93
N VAL A 17 -7.40 3.41 6.01
CA VAL A 17 -8.02 4.62 5.46
C VAL A 17 -9.28 5.01 6.24
N THR A 18 -10.20 4.06 6.43
CA THR A 18 -11.52 4.35 6.99
C THR A 18 -11.65 3.97 8.46
N SER A 19 -10.71 3.19 9.00
CA SER A 19 -10.76 2.61 10.34
C SER A 19 -11.87 1.56 10.51
N ALA A 20 -12.49 1.12 9.42
CA ALA A 20 -13.50 0.07 9.47
C ALA A 20 -12.86 -1.26 9.91
N GLU A 21 -13.65 -2.07 10.61
CA GLU A 21 -13.22 -3.37 11.11
C GLU A 21 -14.00 -4.52 10.47
N VAL A 22 -14.84 -4.21 9.48
CA VAL A 22 -15.61 -5.20 8.73
C VAL A 22 -15.32 -5.05 7.24
N ASN A 23 -15.56 -6.12 6.48
CA ASN A 23 -15.32 -6.14 5.03
C ASN A 23 -13.90 -5.70 4.66
N ILE A 24 -12.92 -6.23 5.39
CA ILE A 24 -11.51 -5.89 5.19
C ILE A 24 -10.90 -6.87 4.18
N GLU A 25 -10.25 -6.30 3.16
CA GLU A 25 -9.49 -7.04 2.16
C GLU A 25 -8.02 -6.73 2.34
N ARG A 26 -7.18 -7.73 2.15
CA ARG A 26 -5.73 -7.55 2.25
C ARG A 26 -5.18 -7.26 0.88
N HIS A 27 -4.82 -5.99 0.67
CA HIS A 27 -4.35 -5.49 -0.60
C HIS A 27 -2.83 -5.65 -0.70
N HIS A 28 -2.38 -6.39 -1.71
CA HIS A 28 -0.96 -6.44 -2.07
C HIS A 28 -0.67 -5.19 -2.89
N VAL A 29 0.20 -4.31 -2.38
CA VAL A 29 0.50 -3.04 -3.06
C VAL A 29 1.07 -3.29 -4.45
N PHE A 30 1.93 -4.30 -4.58
CA PHE A 30 2.44 -4.77 -5.87
C PHE A 30 1.87 -6.16 -6.14
N GLY A 31 1.02 -6.25 -7.16
CA GLY A 31 0.37 -7.51 -7.52
C GLY A 31 1.09 -8.23 -8.64
N GLY A 32 0.40 -9.19 -9.25
CA GLY A 32 0.93 -9.95 -10.38
C GLY A 32 2.25 -10.62 -10.06
N ALA A 33 3.25 -10.39 -10.91
CA ALA A 33 4.58 -10.98 -10.76
C ALA A 33 5.29 -10.54 -9.47
N ASN A 34 4.88 -9.43 -8.86
CA ASN A 34 5.50 -8.87 -7.66
C ASN A 34 4.73 -9.18 -6.38
N ARG A 35 3.69 -10.01 -6.45
CA ARG A 35 2.87 -10.34 -5.29
C ARG A 35 3.70 -10.95 -4.14
N LYS A 36 4.61 -11.87 -4.46
CA LYS A 36 5.47 -12.47 -3.45
C LYS A 36 6.42 -11.47 -2.83
N LYS A 37 6.87 -10.49 -3.61
CA LYS A 37 7.72 -9.40 -3.09
C LYS A 37 6.94 -8.53 -2.11
N SER A 38 5.66 -8.25 -2.41
CA SER A 38 4.80 -7.54 -1.46
C SER A 38 4.73 -8.28 -0.13
N GLU A 39 4.53 -9.59 -0.16
CA GLU A 39 4.48 -10.39 1.07
C GLU A 39 5.81 -10.39 1.81
N LYS A 40 6.92 -10.49 1.06
CA LYS A 40 8.26 -10.51 1.65
C LYS A 40 8.59 -9.23 2.40
N TYR A 41 8.22 -8.08 1.84
CA TYR A 41 8.61 -6.77 2.37
C TYR A 41 7.54 -6.11 3.24
N GLY A 42 6.40 -6.77 3.43
CA GLY A 42 5.31 -6.19 4.20
C GLY A 42 4.53 -5.12 3.44
N PHE A 43 4.55 -5.17 2.11
CA PHE A 43 3.81 -4.25 1.25
C PHE A 43 2.40 -4.76 1.02
N VAL A 44 1.74 -5.06 2.12
CA VAL A 44 0.36 -5.53 2.16
C VAL A 44 -0.38 -4.65 3.15
N VAL A 45 -1.59 -4.25 2.81
CA VAL A 45 -2.33 -3.31 3.65
C VAL A 45 -3.79 -3.72 3.77
N PRO A 46 -4.38 -3.65 4.98
CA PRO A 46 -5.80 -3.93 5.15
C PRO A 46 -6.63 -2.73 4.69
N LEU A 47 -7.56 -2.96 3.78
CA LEU A 47 -8.43 -1.91 3.25
C LEU A 47 -9.87 -2.38 3.25
N HIS A 48 -10.79 -1.49 3.63
CA HIS A 48 -12.21 -1.74 3.45
C HIS A 48 -12.50 -1.92 1.97
N SER A 49 -13.45 -2.80 1.64
CA SER A 49 -13.76 -3.14 0.25
C SER A 49 -14.06 -1.93 -0.63
N SER A 50 -14.62 -0.86 -0.06
CA SER A 50 -14.96 0.36 -0.79
C SER A 50 -13.75 1.15 -1.30
N VAL A 51 -12.60 1.02 -0.65
CA VAL A 51 -11.39 1.78 -1.00
C VAL A 51 -10.27 0.92 -1.58
N HIS A 52 -10.48 -0.39 -1.65
CA HIS A 52 -9.47 -1.30 -2.19
C HIS A 52 -9.27 -1.04 -3.69
N PRO A 53 -8.07 -0.61 -4.15
CA PRO A 53 -7.87 -0.21 -5.55
C PRO A 53 -8.23 -1.25 -6.59
N ASN A 54 -8.04 -2.53 -6.27
CA ASN A 54 -8.38 -3.64 -7.17
C ASN A 54 -9.60 -4.42 -6.69
N GLY A 55 -10.35 -3.89 -5.75
CA GLY A 55 -11.48 -4.59 -5.16
C GLY A 55 -12.71 -4.59 -6.03
N ALA A 56 -13.51 -5.67 -5.96
CA ALA A 56 -14.74 -5.81 -6.73
C ALA A 56 -15.83 -4.84 -6.27
N TYR A 57 -15.76 -4.37 -5.04
CA TYR A 57 -16.77 -3.50 -4.43
C TYR A 57 -16.29 -2.08 -4.21
N ARG A 58 -15.26 -1.67 -4.97
CA ARG A 58 -14.68 -0.34 -4.86
C ARG A 58 -15.70 0.73 -5.24
N THR A 59 -15.89 1.70 -4.36
CA THR A 59 -16.76 2.86 -4.60
C THR A 59 -16.00 4.18 -4.53
N ASP A 60 -14.81 4.18 -3.93
CA ASP A 60 -14.01 5.39 -3.79
C ASP A 60 -13.41 5.80 -5.13
N THR A 61 -13.62 7.06 -5.53
CA THR A 61 -13.11 7.58 -6.79
C THR A 61 -11.64 8.01 -6.71
N ASN A 62 -11.07 8.04 -5.52
CA ASN A 62 -9.66 8.42 -5.30
C ASN A 62 -8.73 7.22 -5.21
N TRP A 63 -9.16 6.07 -5.71
CA TRP A 63 -8.36 4.83 -5.61
C TRP A 63 -7.01 4.94 -6.31
N MET A 64 -6.93 5.73 -7.38
CA MET A 64 -5.66 5.89 -8.11
C MET A 64 -4.63 6.65 -7.25
N GLU A 65 -5.07 7.67 -6.54
CA GLU A 65 -4.24 8.44 -5.62
C GLU A 65 -3.78 7.57 -4.46
N LEU A 66 -4.67 6.77 -3.91
CA LEU A 66 -4.32 5.83 -2.84
C LEU A 66 -3.30 4.82 -3.33
N ASP A 67 -3.53 4.21 -4.49
CA ASP A 67 -2.63 3.22 -5.06
C ASP A 67 -1.23 3.80 -5.25
N HIS A 68 -1.15 4.99 -5.84
CA HIS A 68 0.15 5.64 -6.06
C HIS A 68 0.84 5.98 -4.73
N TRP A 69 0.09 6.51 -3.77
CA TRP A 69 0.63 6.84 -2.45
C TRP A 69 1.19 5.61 -1.75
N LEU A 70 0.45 4.51 -1.78
CA LEU A 70 0.91 3.25 -1.17
C LEU A 70 2.23 2.79 -1.80
N LYS A 71 2.31 2.84 -3.13
CA LYS A 71 3.53 2.45 -3.85
C LYS A 71 4.71 3.35 -3.52
N ARG A 72 4.46 4.65 -3.45
CA ARG A 72 5.51 5.61 -3.08
C ARG A 72 5.99 5.39 -1.65
N MET A 73 5.09 5.12 -0.72
CA MET A 73 5.48 4.85 0.66
C MET A 73 6.28 3.56 0.79
N CYS A 74 5.92 2.52 0.03
CA CYS A 74 6.72 1.30 -0.02
C CYS A 74 8.13 1.58 -0.54
N GLN A 75 8.25 2.39 -1.59
CA GLN A 75 9.54 2.79 -2.14
C GLN A 75 10.39 3.52 -1.11
N GLU A 76 9.81 4.51 -0.45
CA GLU A 76 10.53 5.29 0.57
C GLU A 76 10.98 4.40 1.73
N HIS A 77 10.10 3.52 2.19
CA HIS A 77 10.44 2.59 3.27
C HIS A 77 11.58 1.66 2.87
N PHE A 78 11.55 1.12 1.65
CA PHE A 78 12.60 0.25 1.13
C PHE A 78 13.94 0.96 1.11
N ILE A 79 13.97 2.17 0.56
CA ILE A 79 15.21 2.94 0.42
C ILE A 79 15.78 3.34 1.79
N MET A 80 14.93 3.63 2.75
CA MET A 80 15.37 4.02 4.09
C MET A 80 15.82 2.83 4.95
N ASN A 81 15.28 1.64 4.73
CA ASN A 81 15.42 0.55 5.69
C ASN A 81 15.96 -0.76 5.11
N THR A 82 15.92 -0.96 3.81
CA THR A 82 16.17 -2.26 3.21
C THR A 82 17.31 -2.28 2.20
N GLY A 83 17.31 -1.33 1.26
CA GLY A 83 18.30 -1.31 0.20
C GLY A 83 18.44 0.06 -0.45
N SER A 84 19.19 0.11 -1.54
CA SER A 84 19.44 1.34 -2.28
C SER A 84 18.34 1.62 -3.31
N ARG A 85 18.38 2.81 -3.91
CA ARG A 85 17.51 3.14 -5.04
C ARG A 85 17.73 2.17 -6.21
N ASP A 86 18.98 1.77 -6.47
CA ASP A 86 19.27 0.81 -7.53
C ASP A 86 18.67 -0.56 -7.22
N GLU A 87 18.74 -0.99 -5.97
CA GLU A 87 18.12 -2.24 -5.54
C GLU A 87 16.61 -2.21 -5.66
N TRP A 88 15.99 -1.07 -5.31
CA TRP A 88 14.56 -0.89 -5.52
C TRP A 88 14.19 -1.05 -6.99
N TYR A 89 14.94 -0.39 -7.89
CA TYR A 89 14.69 -0.49 -9.32
C TYR A 89 14.82 -1.93 -9.83
N LYS A 90 15.83 -2.66 -9.35
CA LYS A 90 15.99 -4.08 -9.72
C LYS A 90 14.80 -4.93 -9.27
N GLU A 91 14.23 -4.62 -8.09
CA GLU A 91 13.12 -5.39 -7.55
C GLU A 91 11.78 -5.05 -8.20
N PHE A 92 11.50 -3.78 -8.45
CA PHE A 92 10.17 -3.32 -8.85
C PHE A 92 10.10 -2.66 -10.23
N GLY A 93 11.23 -2.33 -10.82
CA GLY A 93 11.28 -1.91 -12.23
C GLY A 93 10.91 -0.48 -12.54
N ARG A 94 10.54 0.32 -11.54
CA ARG A 94 10.24 1.76 -11.75
C ARG A 94 10.24 2.49 -10.43
N PHE A 95 10.34 3.83 -10.52
CA PHE A 95 10.21 4.71 -9.35
C PHE A 95 8.84 5.37 -9.32
N TYR A 96 8.38 5.70 -8.10
CA TYR A 96 7.10 6.37 -7.86
C TYR A 96 7.39 7.73 -7.24
N ASP A 97 7.09 8.79 -7.99
CA ASP A 97 7.38 10.16 -7.57
C ASP A 97 6.20 10.77 -6.81
N ASP A 98 6.49 11.82 -6.06
CA ASP A 98 5.45 12.57 -5.36
C ASP A 98 4.46 13.17 -6.35
N ARG A 99 3.16 13.11 -6.00
CA ARG A 99 2.08 13.69 -6.80
C ARG A 99 1.28 14.64 -5.92
N SER A 100 1.06 15.84 -6.45
CA SER A 100 0.37 16.88 -5.70
C SER A 100 -1.09 16.54 -5.37
N ASP A 101 -1.73 15.68 -6.15
CA ASP A 101 -3.14 15.34 -5.98
C ASP A 101 -3.42 14.20 -4.99
N GLU A 102 -2.39 13.42 -4.62
CA GLU A 102 -2.61 12.22 -3.81
C GLU A 102 -2.92 12.50 -2.34
N LYS A 103 -2.51 13.66 -1.83
CA LYS A 103 -2.53 13.93 -0.40
C LYS A 103 -3.80 14.61 0.11
N VAL A 104 -4.66 15.07 -0.77
CA VAL A 104 -5.82 15.88 -0.36
C VAL A 104 -6.73 15.13 0.58
N TRP A 105 -7.18 13.94 0.18
CA TRP A 105 -8.07 13.15 1.02
C TRP A 105 -7.34 12.24 2.01
N LEU A 106 -6.02 12.11 1.83
CA LEU A 106 -5.19 11.38 2.80
C LEU A 106 -4.73 12.27 3.96
N ASN A 107 -4.92 13.56 3.84
CA ASN A 107 -4.45 14.53 4.82
C ASN A 107 -4.94 14.20 6.23
N GLY A 108 -4.01 14.12 7.18
CA GLY A 108 -4.32 13.82 8.57
C GLY A 108 -4.67 12.38 8.88
N ARG A 109 -4.73 11.50 7.90
CA ARG A 109 -5.06 10.09 8.12
C ARG A 109 -3.85 9.27 8.52
N PHE A 110 -2.68 9.66 8.06
CA PHE A 110 -1.44 8.97 8.35
C PHE A 110 -0.36 9.95 8.77
N THR A 111 0.45 9.53 9.72
CA THR A 111 1.72 10.17 10.01
C THR A 111 2.78 9.09 9.82
N TRP A 112 3.66 9.31 8.89
CA TRP A 112 4.58 8.24 8.53
C TRP A 112 5.97 8.74 8.20
#